data_a663b4dd28f7e5c1a2a78a17fa53a335
#
_entry.id   a663b4dd28f7e5c1a2a78a17fa53a335
#
_cell.length_a   1.000
_cell.length_b   1.000
_cell.length_c   1.000
_cell.angle_alpha   90.00
_cell.angle_beta   90.00
_cell.angle_gamma   90.00
#
_symmetry.space_group_name_H-M   'P 1'
#
loop_
_entity.id
_entity.type
_entity.pdbx_description
1 polymer ?
#
loop_
_entity_poly.entity_id
_entity_poly.type
_entity_poly.pdbx_seq_one_letter_code
_entity_poly.pdbx_strand_id
1 'polypeptide(L)'
;MPHRLVASFKATLEETRQADLLLHVADASSPSVQDQISAVFEVLQGLGIEEKDTLLVLNKVDQIESERTLHAIMKRYPNAVPISAKTGDGFERLATVVSDALSRSFKHVDIEMPINNGKLLAYLSAKGEVLSTSYTEDKILVHCRIPQKYLGRISDPSVTIEPHESNGLVNSHQADACNLTNPANGQVDSSETVEQDPSDPPATMDGFA
;
A
#
# COMPACT_ATOMS: atom_id res chain seq x y z
N MET A 1 -12.75 -30.64 16.40
CA MET A 1 -13.92 -30.29 15.57
C MET A 1 -14.43 -31.53 14.82
N PRO A 2 -15.74 -31.77 14.71
CA PRO A 2 -16.27 -32.94 13.97
C PRO A 2 -15.90 -32.81 12.48
N HIS A 3 -15.38 -33.88 11.89
CA HIS A 3 -14.92 -33.96 10.49
C HIS A 3 -15.97 -33.53 9.44
N ARG A 4 -17.25 -33.56 9.75
CA ARG A 4 -18.33 -33.08 8.87
C ARG A 4 -18.40 -31.58 8.73
N LEU A 5 -18.07 -30.82 9.77
CA LEU A 5 -17.96 -29.35 9.74
C LEU A 5 -16.81 -28.91 8.85
N VAL A 6 -15.67 -29.61 8.92
CA VAL A 6 -14.51 -29.32 8.09
C VAL A 6 -14.78 -29.53 6.60
N ALA A 7 -15.57 -30.56 6.23
CA ALA A 7 -15.92 -30.83 4.84
C ALA A 7 -16.88 -29.76 4.27
N SER A 8 -17.82 -29.26 5.07
CA SER A 8 -18.74 -28.18 4.67
C SER A 8 -18.00 -26.85 4.54
N PHE A 9 -17.04 -26.57 5.43
CA PHE A 9 -16.18 -25.41 5.36
C PHE A 9 -15.21 -25.45 4.16
N LYS A 10 -14.73 -26.64 3.76
CA LYS A 10 -13.83 -26.76 2.61
C LYS A 10 -14.43 -26.23 1.31
N ALA A 11 -15.73 -26.47 1.07
CA ALA A 11 -16.40 -25.96 -0.13
C ALA A 11 -16.48 -24.43 -0.13
N THR A 12 -16.78 -23.83 1.02
CA THR A 12 -16.84 -22.35 1.17
C THR A 12 -15.45 -21.74 1.13
N LEU A 13 -14.42 -22.43 1.64
CA LEU A 13 -13.04 -21.97 1.67
C LEU A 13 -12.32 -22.14 0.31
N GLU A 14 -12.89 -22.89 -0.64
CA GLU A 14 -12.34 -22.96 -1.99
C GLU A 14 -12.39 -21.60 -2.71
N GLU A 15 -13.41 -20.78 -2.44
CA GLU A 15 -13.50 -19.40 -2.93
C GLU A 15 -12.38 -18.52 -2.35
N THR A 16 -11.92 -18.80 -1.14
CA THR A 16 -10.85 -18.07 -0.44
C THR A 16 -9.53 -18.17 -1.19
N ARG A 17 -9.27 -19.28 -1.88
CA ARG A 17 -8.06 -19.49 -2.70
C ARG A 17 -8.01 -18.59 -3.94
N GLN A 18 -9.15 -18.06 -4.37
CA GLN A 18 -9.26 -17.19 -5.55
C GLN A 18 -9.19 -15.71 -5.17
N ALA A 19 -9.25 -15.38 -3.89
CA ALA A 19 -9.17 -14.01 -3.41
C ALA A 19 -7.78 -13.39 -3.71
N ASP A 20 -7.77 -12.11 -3.98
CA ASP A 20 -6.53 -11.35 -4.17
C ASP A 20 -5.88 -10.95 -2.84
N LEU A 21 -6.70 -10.87 -1.80
CA LEU A 21 -6.29 -10.58 -0.43
C LEU A 21 -7.32 -11.18 0.53
N LEU A 22 -6.84 -11.77 1.62
CA LEU A 22 -7.68 -12.26 2.71
C LEU A 22 -7.59 -11.31 3.89
N LEU A 23 -8.75 -10.99 4.47
CA LEU A 23 -8.82 -10.29 5.75
C LEU A 23 -9.20 -11.32 6.83
N HIS A 24 -8.23 -11.69 7.67
CA HIS A 24 -8.47 -12.49 8.85
C HIS A 24 -8.87 -11.57 10.01
N VAL A 25 -10.16 -11.49 10.30
CA VAL A 25 -10.70 -10.65 11.36
C VAL A 25 -10.78 -11.44 12.66
N ALA A 26 -10.03 -11.01 13.68
CA ALA A 26 -10.00 -11.62 15.00
C ALA A 26 -10.59 -10.67 16.06
N ASP A 27 -11.24 -11.22 17.07
CA ASP A 27 -11.75 -10.48 18.22
C ASP A 27 -10.61 -10.24 19.22
N ALA A 28 -10.08 -9.03 19.21
CA ALA A 28 -8.95 -8.65 20.06
C ALA A 28 -9.29 -8.61 21.56
N SER A 29 -10.57 -8.55 21.92
CA SER A 29 -11.02 -8.58 23.32
C SER A 29 -11.09 -10.00 23.90
N SER A 30 -11.01 -11.03 23.03
CA SER A 30 -11.05 -12.42 23.47
C SER A 30 -9.77 -12.81 24.21
N PRO A 31 -9.85 -13.43 25.38
CA PRO A 31 -8.66 -13.92 26.10
C PRO A 31 -7.94 -15.05 25.34
N SER A 32 -8.60 -15.74 24.41
CA SER A 32 -8.03 -16.80 23.58
C SER A 32 -7.73 -16.34 22.15
N VAL A 33 -7.62 -15.04 21.89
CA VAL A 33 -7.42 -14.48 20.54
C VAL A 33 -6.21 -15.07 19.83
N GLN A 34 -5.10 -15.30 20.53
CA GLN A 34 -3.87 -15.84 19.94
C GLN A 34 -4.05 -17.29 19.46
N ASP A 35 -4.76 -18.12 20.23
CA ASP A 35 -5.04 -19.51 19.86
C ASP A 35 -6.00 -19.55 18.67
N GLN A 36 -7.00 -18.67 18.66
CA GLN A 36 -7.95 -18.53 17.55
C GLN A 36 -7.24 -18.10 16.26
N ILE A 37 -6.33 -17.12 16.33
CA ILE A 37 -5.54 -16.68 15.19
C ILE A 37 -4.70 -17.84 14.66
N SER A 38 -3.98 -18.56 15.54
CA SER A 38 -3.14 -19.69 15.16
C SER A 38 -3.94 -20.82 14.49
N ALA A 39 -5.11 -21.15 15.04
CA ALA A 39 -5.97 -22.18 14.46
C ALA A 39 -6.47 -21.83 13.04
N VAL A 40 -6.77 -20.55 12.78
CA VAL A 40 -7.18 -20.11 11.45
C VAL A 40 -6.01 -20.20 10.47
N PHE A 41 -4.80 -19.77 10.87
CA PHE A 41 -3.61 -19.88 10.02
C PHE A 41 -3.29 -21.34 9.66
N GLU A 42 -3.41 -22.29 10.60
CA GLU A 42 -3.26 -23.72 10.32
C GLU A 42 -4.25 -24.21 9.24
N VAL A 43 -5.51 -23.74 9.31
CA VAL A 43 -6.53 -24.10 8.31
C VAL A 43 -6.19 -23.51 6.95
N LEU A 44 -5.79 -22.23 6.88
CA LEU A 44 -5.40 -21.56 5.64
C LEU A 44 -4.19 -22.22 5.01
N GLN A 45 -3.18 -22.55 5.81
CA GLN A 45 -1.99 -23.28 5.35
C GLN A 45 -2.37 -24.68 4.79
N GLY A 46 -3.28 -25.38 5.44
CA GLY A 46 -3.81 -26.65 4.95
C GLY A 46 -4.57 -26.57 3.61
N LEU A 47 -4.99 -25.36 3.22
CA LEU A 47 -5.59 -25.04 1.92
C LEU A 47 -4.56 -24.54 0.89
N GLY A 48 -3.28 -24.43 1.25
CA GLY A 48 -2.23 -23.88 0.39
C GLY A 48 -2.29 -22.37 0.23
N ILE A 49 -2.92 -21.68 1.18
CA ILE A 49 -2.96 -20.21 1.25
C ILE A 49 -1.77 -19.76 2.11
N GLU A 50 -0.90 -18.95 1.54
CA GLU A 50 0.26 -18.45 2.24
C GLU A 50 -0.12 -17.28 3.17
N GLU A 51 0.61 -17.16 4.28
CA GLU A 51 0.39 -16.11 5.28
C GLU A 51 0.56 -14.69 4.70
N LYS A 52 1.43 -14.54 3.70
CA LYS A 52 1.68 -13.25 3.01
C LYS A 52 0.45 -12.67 2.30
N ASP A 53 -0.50 -13.52 1.92
CA ASP A 53 -1.71 -13.12 1.22
C ASP A 53 -2.86 -12.83 2.20
N THR A 54 -2.56 -12.84 3.52
CA THR A 54 -3.53 -12.66 4.59
C THR A 54 -3.16 -11.44 5.43
N LEU A 55 -4.09 -10.50 5.56
CA LEU A 55 -4.00 -9.37 6.47
C LEU A 55 -4.78 -9.66 7.76
N LEU A 56 -4.09 -9.68 8.89
CA LEU A 56 -4.72 -9.84 10.20
C LEU A 56 -5.33 -8.51 10.66
N VAL A 57 -6.62 -8.52 10.96
CA VAL A 57 -7.37 -7.37 11.48
C VAL A 57 -7.82 -7.69 12.90
N LEU A 58 -7.38 -6.91 13.86
CA LEU A 58 -7.73 -7.03 15.27
C LEU A 58 -8.92 -6.13 15.57
N ASN A 59 -10.12 -6.70 15.56
CA ASN A 59 -11.35 -5.95 15.81
C ASN A 59 -11.69 -5.87 17.30
N LYS A 60 -12.59 -4.96 17.64
CA LYS A 60 -13.11 -4.69 18.99
C LYS A 60 -12.05 -4.14 19.95
N VAL A 61 -11.12 -3.31 19.45
CA VAL A 61 -10.13 -2.68 20.31
C VAL A 61 -10.75 -1.76 21.37
N ASP A 62 -11.97 -1.28 21.12
CA ASP A 62 -12.78 -0.52 22.09
C ASP A 62 -13.18 -1.31 23.34
N GLN A 63 -13.06 -2.64 23.33
CA GLN A 63 -13.38 -3.52 24.44
C GLN A 63 -12.14 -4.05 25.19
N ILE A 64 -10.96 -3.62 24.77
CA ILE A 64 -9.71 -4.01 25.44
C ILE A 64 -9.49 -3.10 26.67
N GLU A 65 -9.52 -3.70 27.84
CA GLU A 65 -9.35 -2.98 29.11
C GLU A 65 -7.91 -2.49 29.35
N SER A 66 -6.92 -3.13 28.72
CA SER A 66 -5.51 -2.82 28.92
C SER A 66 -4.75 -2.67 27.61
N GLU A 67 -4.16 -1.51 27.40
CA GLU A 67 -3.26 -1.25 26.26
C GLU A 67 -2.10 -2.27 26.19
N ARG A 68 -1.68 -2.82 27.33
CA ARG A 68 -0.63 -3.85 27.37
C ARG A 68 -1.05 -5.12 26.63
N THR A 69 -2.34 -5.48 26.67
CA THR A 69 -2.87 -6.64 25.95
C THR A 69 -2.77 -6.43 24.44
N LEU A 70 -3.23 -5.29 23.95
CA LEU A 70 -3.10 -4.94 22.53
C LEU A 70 -1.63 -4.91 22.08
N HIS A 71 -0.77 -4.28 22.89
CA HIS A 71 0.66 -4.20 22.61
C HIS A 71 1.32 -5.59 22.53
N ALA A 72 0.96 -6.52 23.42
CA ALA A 72 1.46 -7.90 23.38
C ALA A 72 1.04 -8.65 22.10
N ILE A 73 -0.22 -8.47 21.65
CA ILE A 73 -0.71 -9.05 20.40
C ILE A 73 0.04 -8.43 19.20
N MET A 74 0.16 -7.11 19.17
CA MET A 74 0.85 -6.39 18.09
C MET A 74 2.35 -6.73 18.01
N LYS A 75 2.98 -7.03 19.14
CA LYS A 75 4.38 -7.49 19.14
C LYS A 75 4.54 -8.84 18.44
N ARG A 76 3.56 -9.73 18.57
CA ARG A 76 3.56 -11.04 17.90
C ARG A 76 3.15 -10.94 16.43
N TYR A 77 2.23 -10.02 16.12
CA TYR A 77 1.69 -9.79 14.79
C TYR A 77 1.89 -8.31 14.38
N PRO A 78 3.11 -7.91 14.02
CA PRO A 78 3.44 -6.49 13.79
C PRO A 78 2.71 -5.87 12.60
N ASN A 79 2.28 -6.69 11.64
CA ASN A 79 1.52 -6.25 10.47
C ASN A 79 0.00 -6.26 10.67
N ALA A 80 -0.48 -6.63 11.88
CA ALA A 80 -1.90 -6.61 12.15
C ALA A 80 -2.44 -5.17 12.23
N VAL A 81 -3.68 -4.99 11.83
CA VAL A 81 -4.36 -3.70 11.85
C VAL A 81 -5.40 -3.69 12.96
N PRO A 82 -5.19 -2.94 14.05
CA PRO A 82 -6.19 -2.78 15.09
C PRO A 82 -7.31 -1.85 14.62
N ILE A 83 -8.56 -2.27 14.86
CA ILE A 83 -9.76 -1.49 14.52
C ILE A 83 -10.84 -1.66 15.59
N SER A 84 -11.79 -0.74 15.59
CA SER A 84 -13.10 -0.96 16.18
C SER A 84 -14.19 -0.74 15.15
N ALA A 85 -14.85 -1.81 14.75
CA ALA A 85 -15.98 -1.70 13.82
C ALA A 85 -17.18 -0.95 14.43
N LYS A 86 -17.22 -0.83 15.76
CA LYS A 86 -18.26 -0.11 16.50
C LYS A 86 -18.04 1.40 16.49
N THR A 87 -16.80 1.85 16.68
CA THR A 87 -16.46 3.28 16.78
C THR A 87 -15.96 3.87 15.48
N GLY A 88 -15.50 3.04 14.54
CA GLY A 88 -14.85 3.47 13.32
C GLY A 88 -13.33 3.65 13.42
N ASP A 89 -12.78 3.47 14.63
CA ASP A 89 -11.34 3.62 14.84
C ASP A 89 -10.53 2.63 13.98
N GLY A 90 -9.44 3.13 13.39
CA GLY A 90 -8.51 2.34 12.60
C GLY A 90 -8.95 2.05 11.16
N PHE A 91 -10.14 2.47 10.70
CA PHE A 91 -10.63 2.20 9.34
C PHE A 91 -9.81 2.88 8.25
N GLU A 92 -9.36 4.12 8.46
CA GLU A 92 -8.49 4.81 7.49
C GLU A 92 -7.18 4.06 7.29
N ARG A 93 -6.58 3.60 8.39
CA ARG A 93 -5.37 2.78 8.33
C ARG A 93 -5.64 1.44 7.64
N LEU A 94 -6.76 0.78 7.94
CA LEU A 94 -7.16 -0.47 7.28
C LEU A 94 -7.31 -0.25 5.78
N ALA A 95 -7.99 0.80 5.35
CA ALA A 95 -8.18 1.13 3.93
C ALA A 95 -6.84 1.34 3.22
N THR A 96 -5.92 2.07 3.84
CA THR A 96 -4.57 2.28 3.30
C THR A 96 -3.81 0.97 3.15
N VAL A 97 -3.77 0.14 4.20
CA VAL A 97 -3.03 -1.13 4.18
C VAL A 97 -3.62 -2.10 3.16
N VAL A 98 -4.96 -2.16 3.04
CA VAL A 98 -5.64 -2.98 2.02
C VAL A 98 -5.32 -2.48 0.61
N SER A 99 -5.39 -1.17 0.38
CA SER A 99 -5.03 -0.57 -0.91
C SER A 99 -3.59 -0.88 -1.30
N ASP A 100 -2.65 -0.76 -0.37
CA ASP A 100 -1.25 -1.08 -0.59
C ASP A 100 -1.03 -2.57 -0.87
N ALA A 101 -1.70 -3.44 -0.12
CA ALA A 101 -1.60 -4.89 -0.32
C ALA A 101 -2.14 -5.30 -1.70
N LEU A 102 -3.30 -4.79 -2.09
CA LEU A 102 -3.87 -5.03 -3.40
C LEU A 102 -3.00 -4.46 -4.52
N SER A 103 -2.46 -3.25 -4.32
CA SER A 103 -1.58 -2.62 -5.31
C SER A 103 -0.32 -3.42 -5.60
N ARG A 104 0.24 -4.10 -4.61
CA ARG A 104 1.42 -4.96 -4.79
C ARG A 104 1.14 -6.22 -5.63
N SER A 105 -0.09 -6.69 -5.66
CA SER A 105 -0.49 -7.84 -6.47
C SER A 105 -0.59 -7.50 -7.96
N PHE A 106 -0.68 -6.22 -8.31
CA PHE A 106 -0.73 -5.75 -9.69
C PHE A 106 0.68 -5.50 -10.25
N LYS A 107 0.84 -5.82 -11.53
CA LYS A 107 2.04 -5.49 -12.30
C LYS A 107 1.69 -4.47 -13.37
N HIS A 108 2.55 -3.48 -13.52
CA HIS A 108 2.55 -2.60 -14.68
C HIS A 108 3.36 -3.27 -15.77
N VAL A 109 2.71 -3.55 -16.88
CA VAL A 109 3.32 -4.27 -18.00
C VAL A 109 2.95 -3.62 -19.32
N ASP A 110 3.88 -3.71 -20.26
CA ASP A 110 3.68 -3.40 -21.66
C ASP A 110 3.51 -4.72 -22.40
N ILE A 111 2.37 -4.87 -23.07
CA ILE A 111 2.02 -6.08 -23.80
C ILE A 111 1.93 -5.76 -25.27
N GLU A 112 2.86 -6.33 -26.05
CA GLU A 112 2.85 -6.24 -27.49
C GLU A 112 2.15 -7.47 -28.08
N MET A 113 1.17 -7.25 -28.95
CA MET A 113 0.38 -8.31 -29.57
C MET A 113 0.03 -7.98 -31.02
N PRO A 114 -0.28 -8.98 -31.88
CA PRO A 114 -0.79 -8.76 -33.22
C PRO A 114 -2.11 -7.99 -33.22
N ILE A 115 -2.34 -7.15 -34.26
CA ILE A 115 -3.53 -6.30 -34.37
C ILE A 115 -4.85 -7.10 -34.42
N ASN A 116 -4.81 -8.34 -34.83
CA ASN A 116 -5.97 -9.22 -34.92
C ASN A 116 -6.30 -9.95 -33.63
N ASN A 117 -5.52 -9.74 -32.53
CA ASN A 117 -5.72 -10.41 -31.27
C ASN A 117 -6.70 -9.65 -30.35
N GLY A 118 -7.89 -9.32 -30.85
CA GLY A 118 -8.92 -8.63 -30.08
C GLY A 118 -9.42 -9.41 -28.85
N LYS A 119 -9.25 -10.75 -28.84
CA LYS A 119 -9.60 -11.58 -27.67
C LYS A 119 -8.71 -11.28 -26.48
N LEU A 120 -7.41 -11.10 -26.72
CA LEU A 120 -6.47 -10.77 -25.66
C LEU A 120 -6.71 -9.35 -25.14
N LEU A 121 -6.99 -8.39 -26.04
CA LEU A 121 -7.33 -7.03 -25.63
C LEU A 121 -8.59 -7.00 -24.73
N ALA A 122 -9.63 -7.75 -25.10
CA ALA A 122 -10.83 -7.89 -24.28
C ALA A 122 -10.54 -8.56 -22.93
N TYR A 123 -9.66 -9.57 -22.92
CA TYR A 123 -9.21 -10.22 -21.67
C TYR A 123 -8.47 -9.26 -20.75
N LEU A 124 -7.54 -8.45 -21.28
CA LEU A 124 -6.79 -7.46 -20.51
C LEU A 124 -7.73 -6.41 -19.92
N SER A 125 -8.70 -5.91 -20.70
CA SER A 125 -9.69 -4.95 -20.24
C SER A 125 -10.65 -5.53 -19.17
N ALA A 126 -10.91 -6.84 -19.21
CA ALA A 126 -11.78 -7.50 -18.25
C ALA A 126 -11.07 -7.89 -16.93
N LYS A 127 -9.74 -8.08 -16.95
CA LYS A 127 -8.96 -8.60 -15.82
C LYS A 127 -7.98 -7.60 -15.23
N GLY A 128 -7.73 -6.50 -15.92
CA GLY A 128 -6.82 -5.44 -15.52
C GLY A 128 -7.38 -4.07 -15.88
N GLU A 129 -6.55 -3.07 -15.67
CA GLU A 129 -6.79 -1.68 -16.03
C GLU A 129 -5.90 -1.34 -17.23
N VAL A 130 -6.49 -1.08 -18.39
CA VAL A 130 -5.76 -0.63 -19.57
C VAL A 130 -5.52 0.87 -19.44
N LEU A 131 -4.25 1.25 -19.32
CA LEU A 131 -3.82 2.64 -19.10
C LEU A 131 -3.63 3.37 -20.43
N SER A 132 -3.02 2.70 -21.42
CA SER A 132 -2.88 3.23 -22.77
C SER A 132 -2.82 2.12 -23.82
N THR A 133 -3.19 2.45 -25.04
CA THR A 133 -3.11 1.55 -26.20
C THR A 133 -2.56 2.31 -27.39
N SER A 134 -1.48 1.81 -27.98
CA SER A 134 -0.85 2.35 -29.17
C SER A 134 -0.93 1.33 -30.30
N TYR A 135 -1.27 1.79 -31.48
CA TYR A 135 -1.41 0.95 -32.70
C TYR A 135 -0.27 1.25 -33.65
N THR A 136 0.37 0.20 -34.15
CA THR A 136 1.29 0.23 -35.28
C THR A 136 0.67 -0.53 -36.46
N GLU A 137 1.34 -0.59 -37.60
CA GLU A 137 0.77 -1.24 -38.80
C GLU A 137 0.37 -2.70 -38.54
N ASP A 138 1.14 -3.46 -37.79
CA ASP A 138 0.94 -4.89 -37.57
C ASP A 138 0.66 -5.28 -36.11
N LYS A 139 0.87 -4.37 -35.15
CA LYS A 139 0.86 -4.68 -33.73
C LYS A 139 0.09 -3.65 -32.89
N ILE A 140 -0.36 -4.12 -31.74
CA ILE A 140 -0.93 -3.29 -30.69
C ILE A 140 0.02 -3.38 -29.49
N LEU A 141 0.43 -2.24 -28.95
CA LEU A 141 1.11 -2.12 -27.67
C LEU A 141 0.11 -1.64 -26.64
N VAL A 142 -0.11 -2.44 -25.59
CA VAL A 142 -1.03 -2.15 -24.51
C VAL A 142 -0.25 -1.97 -23.22
N HIS A 143 -0.26 -0.77 -22.67
CA HIS A 143 0.20 -0.54 -21.31
C HIS A 143 -0.96 -0.79 -20.35
N CYS A 144 -0.80 -1.76 -19.45
CA CYS A 144 -1.85 -2.10 -18.51
C CYS A 144 -1.30 -2.44 -17.11
N ARG A 145 -2.18 -2.27 -16.14
CA ARG A 145 -2.00 -2.68 -14.76
C ARG A 145 -2.88 -3.90 -14.51
N ILE A 146 -2.26 -5.06 -14.28
CA ILE A 146 -2.98 -6.34 -14.20
C ILE A 146 -2.44 -7.20 -13.04
N PRO A 147 -3.30 -7.94 -12.30
CA PRO A 147 -2.85 -8.87 -11.29
C PRO A 147 -1.94 -9.96 -11.87
N GLN A 148 -0.83 -10.23 -11.20
CA GLN A 148 0.19 -11.18 -11.66
C GLN A 148 -0.38 -12.57 -12.01
N LYS A 149 -1.41 -13.03 -11.28
CA LYS A 149 -2.08 -14.33 -11.53
C LYS A 149 -2.70 -14.46 -12.92
N TYR A 150 -3.04 -13.35 -13.56
CA TYR A 150 -3.63 -13.34 -14.91
C TYR A 150 -2.58 -13.27 -16.02
N LEU A 151 -1.37 -12.76 -15.73
CA LEU A 151 -0.26 -12.75 -16.68
C LEU A 151 0.19 -14.17 -17.06
N GLY A 152 0.27 -15.08 -16.08
CA GLY A 152 0.65 -16.47 -16.32
C GLY A 152 -0.35 -17.28 -17.17
N ARG A 153 -1.52 -16.74 -17.45
CA ARG A 153 -2.52 -17.37 -18.33
C ARG A 153 -2.41 -16.94 -19.79
N ILE A 154 -1.56 -15.97 -20.09
CA ILE A 154 -1.28 -15.51 -21.45
C ILE A 154 -0.18 -16.40 -21.99
N SER A 155 -0.57 -17.41 -22.79
CA SER A 155 0.36 -18.41 -23.34
C SER A 155 0.44 -18.33 -24.86
N ASP A 156 0.25 -17.15 -25.46
CA ASP A 156 0.32 -16.92 -26.89
C ASP A 156 1.78 -16.58 -27.28
N PRO A 157 2.45 -17.38 -28.12
CA PRO A 157 3.84 -17.14 -28.51
C PRO A 157 4.05 -15.87 -29.34
N SER A 158 2.98 -15.29 -29.88
CA SER A 158 3.02 -14.03 -30.64
C SER A 158 2.92 -12.79 -29.76
N VAL A 159 2.82 -12.98 -28.45
CA VAL A 159 2.65 -11.90 -27.46
C VAL A 159 3.91 -11.73 -26.66
N THR A 160 4.43 -10.52 -26.59
CA THR A 160 5.56 -10.16 -25.74
C THR A 160 5.04 -9.39 -24.54
N ILE A 161 5.48 -9.76 -23.34
CA ILE A 161 5.11 -9.10 -22.09
C ILE A 161 6.39 -8.59 -21.44
N GLU A 162 6.50 -7.30 -21.26
CA GLU A 162 7.63 -6.65 -20.65
C GLU A 162 7.17 -5.86 -19.41
N PRO A 163 7.98 -5.80 -18.34
CA PRO A 163 7.71 -4.89 -17.24
C PRO A 163 7.69 -3.45 -17.77
N HIS A 164 6.68 -2.66 -17.41
CA HIS A 164 6.69 -1.25 -17.77
C HIS A 164 7.79 -0.53 -16.98
N GLU A 165 8.83 -0.12 -17.70
CA GLU A 165 9.84 0.79 -17.15
C GLU A 165 9.22 2.19 -17.08
N SER A 166 8.81 2.61 -15.90
CA SER A 166 8.53 4.02 -15.66
C SER A 166 9.84 4.78 -15.88
N ASN A 167 10.03 5.30 -17.07
CA ASN A 167 11.04 6.31 -17.32
C ASN A 167 10.76 7.42 -16.30
N GLY A 168 11.64 7.53 -15.30
CA GLY A 168 11.58 8.59 -14.31
C GLY A 168 11.54 9.92 -15.06
N LEU A 169 10.36 10.50 -15.16
CA LEU A 169 10.18 11.91 -15.38
C LEU A 169 10.77 12.60 -14.15
N VAL A 170 12.07 12.78 -14.20
CA VAL A 170 12.75 13.79 -13.42
C VAL A 170 12.01 15.09 -13.76
N ASN A 171 11.22 15.58 -12.83
CA ASN A 171 10.67 16.93 -12.88
C ASN A 171 11.84 17.91 -12.92
N SER A 172 12.32 18.16 -14.11
CA SER A 172 13.12 19.34 -14.41
C SER A 172 12.19 20.53 -14.60
N HIS A 173 11.59 20.97 -13.49
CA HIS A 173 11.18 22.37 -13.38
C HIS A 173 12.45 23.16 -13.09
N GLN A 174 13.28 23.26 -14.09
CA GLN A 174 14.29 24.29 -14.15
C GLN A 174 13.60 25.50 -14.75
N ALA A 175 13.25 26.42 -13.87
CA ALA A 175 12.77 27.73 -14.22
C ALA A 175 13.84 28.39 -15.12
N ASP A 176 13.46 28.62 -16.37
CA ASP A 176 14.12 29.57 -17.22
C ASP A 176 14.00 30.98 -16.60
N ALA A 177 14.98 31.34 -15.84
CA ALA A 177 15.21 32.74 -15.48
C ALA A 177 15.69 33.45 -16.71
N CYS A 178 14.83 34.20 -17.33
CA CYS A 178 15.17 35.20 -18.36
C CYS A 178 16.30 36.08 -17.88
N ASN A 179 17.39 35.96 -18.62
CA ASN A 179 18.51 36.87 -18.61
C ASN A 179 18.07 38.17 -19.30
N LEU A 180 17.86 39.24 -18.53
CA LEU A 180 17.78 40.59 -19.03
C LEU A 180 18.93 41.39 -18.44
N THR A 181 19.96 41.45 -19.23
CA THR A 181 21.05 42.43 -19.13
C THR A 181 20.47 43.85 -19.15
N ASN A 182 20.84 44.65 -18.17
CA ASN A 182 21.02 46.09 -18.39
C ASN A 182 22.09 46.65 -17.48
N PRO A 183 23.07 47.38 -18.05
CA PRO A 183 24.12 48.01 -17.32
C PRO A 183 23.76 49.48 -17.03
N ALA A 184 24.07 50.00 -15.90
CA ALA A 184 24.67 51.28 -15.67
C ALA A 184 24.38 51.88 -14.29
N ASN A 185 25.48 52.19 -13.63
CA ASN A 185 25.77 53.44 -12.93
C ASN A 185 25.20 53.64 -11.51
N GLY A 186 26.12 53.99 -10.62
CA GLY A 186 25.86 54.84 -9.46
C GLY A 186 26.56 54.38 -8.17
N GLN A 187 27.80 54.74 -8.09
CA GLN A 187 28.65 54.90 -6.92
C GLN A 187 27.96 55.77 -5.83
N VAL A 188 28.20 55.47 -4.55
CA VAL A 188 28.60 56.26 -3.36
C VAL A 188 28.24 55.45 -2.11
N ASP A 189 29.16 54.96 -1.37
CA ASP A 189 29.99 55.46 -0.28
C ASP A 189 29.23 55.82 1.03
N SER A 190 29.89 55.45 2.12
CA SER A 190 29.74 55.85 3.52
C SER A 190 29.03 54.88 4.47
N SER A 191 29.83 54.03 5.14
CA SER A 191 30.21 54.17 6.55
C SER A 191 29.10 54.53 7.54
N GLU A 192 28.84 53.67 8.50
CA GLU A 192 29.06 53.96 9.92
C GLU A 192 28.79 52.74 10.79
N THR A 193 29.80 52.38 11.49
CA THR A 193 29.93 51.66 12.73
C THR A 193 29.18 52.33 13.88
N VAL A 194 28.63 51.55 14.82
CA VAL A 194 28.55 51.75 16.28
C VAL A 194 27.89 50.49 16.82
N GLU A 195 28.54 49.55 17.42
CA GLU A 195 29.14 49.48 18.79
C GLU A 195 28.11 49.36 19.92
N GLN A 196 28.30 48.25 20.63
CA GLN A 196 28.21 48.08 22.10
C GLN A 196 26.80 48.08 22.73
N ASP A 197 26.58 47.36 23.76
CA ASP A 197 27.11 46.33 24.64
C ASP A 197 26.10 46.11 25.78
N PRO A 198 26.34 45.18 26.67
CA PRO A 198 25.33 44.36 27.34
C PRO A 198 25.10 44.86 28.74
N SER A 199 24.07 44.30 29.40
CA SER A 199 24.04 44.12 30.85
C SER A 199 22.71 43.49 31.24
N ASP A 200 22.64 42.21 31.58
CA ASP A 200 22.73 41.60 32.92
C ASP A 200 21.94 42.28 34.07
N PRO A 201 21.55 41.60 35.14
CA PRO A 201 21.26 40.22 35.37
C PRO A 201 20.01 40.00 36.33
N PRO A 202 19.97 38.94 37.18
CA PRO A 202 18.77 38.19 37.52
C PRO A 202 18.21 38.54 38.90
N ALA A 203 17.03 38.06 39.21
CA ALA A 203 16.56 37.90 40.58
C ALA A 203 15.55 36.76 40.64
N THR A 204 15.95 35.64 41.20
CA THR A 204 15.70 35.17 42.61
C THR A 204 14.21 35.06 42.91
N MET A 205 13.81 33.81 43.08
CA MET A 205 13.53 33.09 44.33
C MET A 205 12.31 33.52 45.10
N ASP A 206 11.70 32.48 45.62
CA ASP A 206 10.75 32.36 46.73
C ASP A 206 9.28 32.24 46.31
N GLY A 207 8.49 31.29 46.68
CA GLY A 207 8.55 30.34 47.79
C GLY A 207 7.15 30.23 48.38
N PHE A 208 6.82 29.05 48.83
CA PHE A 208 5.69 28.77 49.74
C PHE A 208 4.23 28.86 49.22
N ALA A 209 3.44 27.86 49.16
CA ALA A 209 2.82 27.04 50.19
C ALA A 209 2.18 25.81 49.56
#